data_b569984865c62d50502bcf6ffc613049
#
_entry.id   b569984865c62d50502bcf6ffc613049
#
_cell.length_a   1.000
_cell.length_b   1.000
_cell.length_c   1.000
_cell.angle_alpha   90.00
_cell.angle_beta   90.00
_cell.angle_gamma   90.00
#
_symmetry.space_group_name_H-M   'P 1'
#
loop_
_entity.id
_entity.type
_entity.pdbx_description
1 polymer ?
#
loop_
_entity_poly.entity_id
_entity_poly.type
_entity_poly.pdbx_seq_one_letter_code
_entity_poly.pdbx_strand_id
1 'polypeptide(L)'
;MLTLGIFIFAAKDSPTTPAPKPLAAYFALLKVGDCWWFMFFYSVTFGGFVGLASSLTIYFNDAYGLSPVVAGYCTAAVVFVGSLVRPMGGAVADRVGGVRALVVLYTIAACAFATISTGLSTIYLAMPVFLVGMLALGMGNGSVFQLVPQRFQKEIGVMTGLVGMSGGVGGFYLASSLGYSKQLTGSYGAGFLVFAMLAALALVGISGVRRRWRTTWGELYGAARV
;
A
#
# COMPACT_ATOMS: atom_id res chain seq x y z
N MET A 1 28.28 -2.91 -1.27
CA MET A 1 29.33 -3.70 -1.94
C MET A 1 29.19 -5.21 -1.70
N LEU A 2 29.01 -5.69 -0.46
CA LEU A 2 28.82 -7.11 -0.17
C LEU A 2 27.60 -7.72 -0.92
N THR A 3 26.46 -7.04 -0.87
CA THR A 3 25.21 -7.48 -1.55
C THR A 3 25.37 -7.56 -3.07
N LEU A 4 26.09 -6.61 -3.67
CA LEU A 4 26.39 -6.61 -5.10
C LEU A 4 27.28 -7.79 -5.48
N GLY A 5 28.31 -8.07 -4.67
CA GLY A 5 29.16 -9.24 -4.85
C GLY A 5 28.38 -10.54 -4.78
N ILE A 6 27.56 -10.73 -3.75
CA ILE A 6 26.70 -11.91 -3.61
C ILE A 6 25.77 -12.03 -4.82
N PHE A 7 25.18 -10.94 -5.28
CA PHE A 7 24.28 -10.95 -6.42
C PHE A 7 24.98 -11.39 -7.71
N ILE A 8 26.16 -10.82 -8.01
CA ILE A 8 26.93 -11.17 -9.23
C ILE A 8 27.33 -12.65 -9.26
N PHE A 9 27.72 -13.22 -8.10
CA PHE A 9 28.25 -14.59 -8.05
C PHE A 9 27.18 -15.66 -7.78
N ALA A 10 26.08 -15.31 -7.09
CA ALA A 10 25.06 -16.27 -6.65
C ALA A 10 23.74 -16.17 -7.44
N ALA A 11 23.42 -15.03 -8.05
CA ALA A 11 22.19 -14.89 -8.82
C ALA A 11 22.31 -15.62 -10.16
N LYS A 12 21.33 -16.46 -10.45
CA LYS A 12 21.17 -17.12 -11.76
C LYS A 12 19.86 -16.67 -12.36
N ASP A 13 19.87 -16.42 -13.67
CA ASP A 13 18.64 -16.13 -14.41
C ASP A 13 17.68 -17.31 -14.35
N SER A 14 16.37 -16.98 -14.41
CA SER A 14 15.36 -18.03 -14.51
C SER A 14 15.58 -18.89 -15.76
N PRO A 15 15.50 -20.22 -15.65
CA PRO A 15 15.65 -21.10 -16.81
C PRO A 15 14.60 -20.85 -17.90
N THR A 16 13.50 -20.21 -17.55
CA THR A 16 12.46 -19.74 -18.48
C THR A 16 12.39 -18.21 -18.42
N THR A 17 13.28 -17.53 -19.14
CA THR A 17 13.20 -16.08 -19.32
C THR A 17 12.12 -15.75 -20.33
N PRO A 18 10.98 -15.17 -19.92
CA PRO A 18 9.98 -14.73 -20.89
C PRO A 18 10.55 -13.63 -21.79
N ALA A 19 10.23 -13.68 -23.08
CA ALA A 19 10.65 -12.64 -24.01
C ALA A 19 10.20 -11.25 -23.51
N PRO A 20 11.04 -10.21 -23.67
CA PRO A 20 10.69 -8.85 -23.27
C PRO A 20 9.42 -8.42 -24.00
N LYS A 21 8.43 -7.95 -23.21
CA LYS A 21 7.16 -7.50 -23.79
C LYS A 21 7.32 -6.08 -24.36
N PRO A 22 6.77 -5.81 -25.56
CA PRO A 22 6.84 -4.49 -26.17
C PRO A 22 6.04 -3.47 -25.34
N LEU A 23 6.40 -2.19 -25.44
CA LEU A 23 5.68 -1.09 -24.77
C LEU A 23 4.17 -1.07 -25.08
N ALA A 24 3.79 -1.52 -26.27
CA ALA A 24 2.39 -1.67 -26.65
C ALA A 24 1.58 -2.57 -25.69
N ALA A 25 2.22 -3.56 -25.06
CA ALA A 25 1.57 -4.42 -24.07
C ALA A 25 1.18 -3.65 -22.79
N TYR A 26 1.99 -2.66 -22.38
CA TYR A 26 1.68 -1.78 -21.26
C TYR A 26 0.46 -0.91 -21.55
N PHE A 27 0.42 -0.29 -22.74
CA PHE A 27 -0.72 0.52 -23.18
C PHE A 27 -2.00 -0.29 -23.36
N ALA A 28 -1.88 -1.55 -23.80
CA ALA A 28 -3.02 -2.44 -23.92
C ALA A 28 -3.67 -2.74 -22.55
N LEU A 29 -2.85 -2.94 -21.50
CA LEU A 29 -3.37 -3.16 -20.15
C LEU A 29 -4.06 -1.92 -19.55
N LEU A 30 -3.62 -0.73 -19.87
CA LEU A 30 -4.26 0.51 -19.42
C LEU A 30 -5.69 0.69 -19.98
N LYS A 31 -6.07 -0.05 -21.03
CA LYS A 31 -7.46 -0.11 -21.54
C LYS A 31 -8.36 -1.01 -20.67
N VAL A 32 -7.78 -1.84 -19.82
CA VAL A 32 -8.53 -2.75 -18.95
C VAL A 32 -8.87 -2.04 -17.64
N GLY A 33 -10.15 -1.85 -17.35
CA GLY A 33 -10.60 -1.14 -16.15
C GLY A 33 -10.11 -1.73 -14.82
N ASP A 34 -9.91 -3.06 -14.76
CA ASP A 34 -9.36 -3.71 -13.57
C ASP A 34 -7.92 -3.28 -13.27
N CYS A 35 -7.11 -2.94 -14.30
CA CYS A 35 -5.76 -2.42 -14.14
C CYS A 35 -5.74 -1.14 -13.26
N TRP A 36 -6.64 -0.19 -13.53
CA TRP A 36 -6.75 1.04 -12.76
C TRP A 36 -7.17 0.82 -11.31
N TRP A 37 -8.06 -0.16 -11.07
CA TRP A 37 -8.43 -0.52 -9.70
C TRP A 37 -7.24 -1.08 -8.91
N PHE A 38 -6.43 -1.97 -9.50
CA PHE A 38 -5.22 -2.47 -8.84
C PHE A 38 -4.19 -1.38 -8.59
N MET A 39 -3.97 -0.52 -9.58
CA MET A 39 -3.09 0.64 -9.44
C MET A 39 -3.58 1.56 -8.31
N PHE A 40 -4.86 1.85 -8.25
CA PHE A 40 -5.45 2.68 -7.21
C PHE A 40 -5.33 2.01 -5.82
N PHE A 41 -5.70 0.75 -5.68
CA PHE A 41 -5.59 0.06 -4.41
C PHE A 41 -4.15 0.02 -3.91
N TYR A 42 -3.20 -0.25 -4.78
CA TYR A 42 -1.80 -0.27 -4.38
C TYR A 42 -1.24 1.13 -4.09
N SER A 43 -1.69 2.16 -4.81
CA SER A 43 -1.32 3.54 -4.52
C SER A 43 -1.78 3.98 -3.11
N VAL A 44 -2.91 3.46 -2.63
CA VAL A 44 -3.38 3.73 -1.26
C VAL A 44 -2.60 2.91 -0.24
N THR A 45 -2.41 1.60 -0.44
CA THR A 45 -1.70 0.76 0.55
C THR A 45 -0.20 1.05 0.57
N PHE A 46 0.48 0.91 -0.54
CA PHE A 46 1.93 1.11 -0.61
C PHE A 46 2.28 2.60 -0.62
N GLY A 47 1.52 3.41 -1.35
CA GLY A 47 1.70 4.85 -1.35
C GLY A 47 1.48 5.45 0.04
N GLY A 48 0.43 5.03 0.74
CA GLY A 48 0.20 5.39 2.14
C GLY A 48 1.36 5.01 3.04
N PHE A 49 1.84 3.77 2.89
CA PHE A 49 2.99 3.27 3.64
C PHE A 49 4.26 4.10 3.40
N VAL A 50 4.62 4.34 2.14
CA VAL A 50 5.83 5.10 1.78
C VAL A 50 5.70 6.59 2.13
N GLY A 51 4.52 7.16 1.91
CA GLY A 51 4.25 8.56 2.27
C GLY A 51 4.41 8.80 3.76
N LEU A 52 3.92 7.90 4.61
CA LEU A 52 4.14 7.96 6.06
C LEU A 52 5.58 7.71 6.43
N ALA A 53 6.22 6.68 5.89
CA ALA A 53 7.63 6.40 6.15
C ALA A 53 8.54 7.61 5.88
N SER A 54 8.21 8.41 4.86
CA SER A 54 8.97 9.61 4.49
C SER A 54 8.69 10.81 5.40
N SER A 55 7.50 10.89 6.01
CA SER A 55 7.02 12.11 6.67
C SER A 55 6.94 12.00 8.19
N LEU A 56 6.84 10.78 8.75
CA LEU A 56 6.59 10.59 10.18
C LEU A 56 7.68 11.15 11.10
N THR A 57 8.95 11.10 10.69
CA THR A 57 10.05 11.66 11.51
C THR A 57 9.85 13.18 11.71
N ILE A 58 9.49 13.89 10.63
CA ILE A 58 9.23 15.33 10.70
C ILE A 58 7.95 15.57 11.52
N TYR A 59 6.91 14.79 11.29
CA TYR A 59 5.66 14.88 12.04
C TYR A 59 5.86 14.67 13.55
N PHE A 60 6.57 13.63 13.96
CA PHE A 60 6.79 13.36 15.39
C PHE A 60 7.67 14.42 16.07
N ASN A 61 8.66 14.94 15.37
CA ASN A 61 9.47 16.05 15.86
C ASN A 61 8.61 17.31 16.05
N ASP A 62 7.81 17.67 15.06
CA ASP A 62 7.07 18.92 15.01
C ASP A 62 5.80 18.89 15.88
N ALA A 63 5.05 17.78 15.87
CA ALA A 63 3.78 17.67 16.59
C ALA A 63 3.95 17.33 18.09
N TYR A 64 5.01 16.58 18.45
CA TYR A 64 5.22 16.12 19.83
C TYR A 64 6.49 16.65 20.46
N GLY A 65 7.26 17.50 19.79
CA GLY A 65 8.50 18.08 20.30
C GLY A 65 9.61 17.04 20.56
N LEU A 66 9.56 15.88 19.89
CA LEU A 66 10.57 14.85 20.06
C LEU A 66 11.88 15.27 19.39
N SER A 67 13.03 14.91 19.98
CA SER A 67 14.31 15.12 19.30
C SER A 67 14.32 14.35 17.95
N PRO A 68 15.03 14.82 16.93
CA PRO A 68 15.07 14.16 15.62
C PRO A 68 15.47 12.68 15.68
N VAL A 69 16.34 12.33 16.62
CA VAL A 69 16.80 10.95 16.84
C VAL A 69 15.65 10.09 17.39
N VAL A 70 14.95 10.56 18.43
CA VAL A 70 13.82 9.83 19.01
C VAL A 70 12.66 9.72 18.03
N ALA A 71 12.34 10.80 17.29
CA ALA A 71 11.35 10.78 16.22
C ALA A 71 11.71 9.75 15.13
N GLY A 72 13.01 9.65 14.78
CA GLY A 72 13.52 8.63 13.87
C GLY A 72 13.32 7.21 14.38
N TYR A 73 13.56 6.94 15.67
CA TYR A 73 13.29 5.62 16.26
C TYR A 73 11.82 5.28 16.28
N CYS A 74 10.95 6.22 16.61
CA CYS A 74 9.50 6.02 16.53
C CYS A 74 9.05 5.68 15.11
N THR A 75 9.54 6.43 14.12
CA THR A 75 9.27 6.16 12.70
C THR A 75 9.78 4.79 12.29
N ALA A 76 11.03 4.45 12.65
CA ALA A 76 11.62 3.16 12.34
C ALA A 76 10.81 1.99 12.93
N ALA A 77 10.36 2.10 14.17
CA ALA A 77 9.53 1.07 14.80
C ALA A 77 8.23 0.83 14.05
N VAL A 78 7.52 1.90 13.68
CA VAL A 78 6.25 1.83 12.95
C VAL A 78 6.43 1.26 11.55
N VAL A 79 7.47 1.71 10.82
CA VAL A 79 7.80 1.26 9.47
C VAL A 79 8.28 -0.20 9.48
N PHE A 80 9.11 -0.57 10.45
CA PHE A 80 9.63 -1.93 10.57
C PHE A 80 8.51 -2.95 10.77
N VAL A 81 7.61 -2.69 11.73
CA VAL A 81 6.47 -3.57 12.00
C VAL A 81 5.57 -3.68 10.76
N GLY A 82 5.22 -2.56 10.12
CA GLY A 82 4.42 -2.57 8.90
C GLY A 82 5.10 -3.26 7.72
N SER A 83 6.44 -3.27 7.66
CA SER A 83 7.19 -4.01 6.63
C SER A 83 7.17 -5.51 6.85
N LEU A 84 7.35 -5.95 8.10
CA LEU A 84 7.41 -7.38 8.45
C LEU A 84 6.08 -8.10 8.20
N VAL A 85 4.95 -7.42 8.30
CA VAL A 85 3.63 -8.06 8.15
C VAL A 85 3.18 -8.18 6.68
N ARG A 86 3.92 -7.66 5.72
CA ARG A 86 3.56 -7.76 4.29
C ARG A 86 3.35 -9.20 3.81
N PRO A 87 4.25 -10.16 4.08
CA PRO A 87 4.03 -11.56 3.73
C PRO A 87 2.80 -12.15 4.41
N MET A 88 2.51 -11.73 5.66
CA MET A 88 1.33 -12.18 6.39
C MET A 88 0.04 -11.70 5.72
N GLY A 89 0.03 -10.49 5.16
CA GLY A 89 -1.09 -9.97 4.39
C GLY A 89 -1.43 -10.84 3.19
N GLY A 90 -0.42 -11.28 2.43
CA GLY A 90 -0.58 -12.25 1.34
C GLY A 90 -1.11 -13.59 1.83
N ALA A 91 -0.51 -14.16 2.88
CA ALA A 91 -0.93 -15.45 3.45
C ALA A 91 -2.37 -15.42 4.01
N VAL A 92 -2.78 -14.31 4.62
CA VAL A 92 -4.16 -14.11 5.07
C VAL A 92 -5.10 -14.02 3.86
N ALA A 93 -4.70 -13.24 2.83
CA ALA A 93 -5.47 -13.10 1.60
C ALA A 93 -5.65 -14.44 0.87
N ASP A 94 -4.65 -15.33 0.90
CA ASP A 94 -4.75 -16.69 0.33
C ASP A 94 -5.79 -17.56 1.05
N ARG A 95 -5.99 -17.33 2.36
CA ARG A 95 -6.93 -18.12 3.18
C ARG A 95 -8.36 -17.58 3.11
N VAL A 96 -8.53 -16.26 3.28
CA VAL A 96 -9.87 -15.63 3.42
C VAL A 96 -10.38 -15.00 2.13
N GLY A 97 -9.51 -14.86 1.12
CA GLY A 97 -9.75 -14.13 -0.13
C GLY A 97 -9.21 -12.70 -0.06
N GLY A 98 -8.50 -12.29 -1.12
CA GLY A 98 -7.83 -10.97 -1.17
C GLY A 98 -8.79 -9.79 -1.05
N VAL A 99 -9.97 -9.88 -1.67
CA VAL A 99 -11.00 -8.81 -1.56
C VAL A 99 -11.50 -8.65 -0.13
N ARG A 100 -11.76 -9.76 0.58
CA ARG A 100 -12.21 -9.70 1.98
C ARG A 100 -11.12 -9.13 2.89
N ALA A 101 -9.88 -9.57 2.70
CA ALA A 101 -8.73 -9.03 3.43
C ALA A 101 -8.62 -7.53 3.23
N LEU A 102 -8.67 -7.03 1.98
CA LEU A 102 -8.58 -5.61 1.67
C LEU A 102 -9.73 -4.79 2.25
N VAL A 103 -10.97 -5.31 2.26
CA VAL A 103 -12.11 -4.63 2.90
C VAL A 103 -11.82 -4.36 4.39
N VAL A 104 -11.35 -5.36 5.11
CA VAL A 104 -11.01 -5.21 6.54
C VAL A 104 -9.84 -4.24 6.72
N LEU A 105 -8.78 -4.39 5.92
CA LEU A 105 -7.57 -3.58 6.04
C LEU A 105 -7.81 -2.11 5.69
N TYR A 106 -8.59 -1.81 4.65
CA TYR A 106 -8.97 -0.41 4.34
C TYR A 106 -9.87 0.19 5.40
N THR A 107 -10.77 -0.59 6.02
CA THR A 107 -11.58 -0.12 7.15
C THR A 107 -10.69 0.27 8.32
N ILE A 108 -9.74 -0.59 8.70
CA ILE A 108 -8.79 -0.31 9.78
C ILE A 108 -7.95 0.92 9.46
N ALA A 109 -7.40 1.02 8.24
CA ALA A 109 -6.59 2.15 7.81
C ALA A 109 -7.40 3.47 7.84
N ALA A 110 -8.62 3.47 7.29
CA ALA A 110 -9.49 4.65 7.29
C ALA A 110 -9.80 5.11 8.72
N CYS A 111 -10.16 4.21 9.63
CA CYS A 111 -10.41 4.53 11.04
C CYS A 111 -9.16 5.04 11.75
N ALA A 112 -8.01 4.39 11.55
CA ALA A 112 -6.75 4.80 12.18
C ALA A 112 -6.35 6.23 11.74
N PHE A 113 -6.33 6.52 10.44
CA PHE A 113 -5.94 7.84 9.95
C PHE A 113 -6.99 8.91 10.22
N ALA A 114 -8.27 8.58 10.25
CA ALA A 114 -9.30 9.49 10.74
C ALA A 114 -9.09 9.84 12.22
N THR A 115 -8.72 8.87 13.05
CA THR A 115 -8.37 9.12 14.46
C THR A 115 -7.12 10.00 14.59
N ILE A 116 -6.07 9.75 13.78
CA ILE A 116 -4.85 10.57 13.79
C ILE A 116 -5.15 12.00 13.33
N SER A 117 -6.07 12.18 12.37
CA SER A 117 -6.43 13.50 11.84
C SER A 117 -7.04 14.44 12.89
N THR A 118 -7.60 13.92 13.98
CA THR A 118 -8.14 14.72 15.09
C THR A 118 -7.07 15.39 15.95
N GLY A 119 -5.79 15.04 15.76
CA GLY A 119 -4.69 15.58 16.55
C GLY A 119 -4.59 14.95 17.93
N LEU A 120 -4.04 13.75 18.01
CA LEU A 120 -3.84 13.06 19.29
C LEU A 120 -2.86 13.84 20.17
N SER A 121 -3.22 14.06 21.44
CA SER A 121 -2.51 14.96 22.34
C SER A 121 -1.14 14.44 22.79
N THR A 122 -0.89 13.15 22.75
CA THR A 122 0.36 12.55 23.22
C THR A 122 0.87 11.48 22.26
N ILE A 123 2.20 11.34 22.20
CA ILE A 123 2.85 10.30 21.39
C ILE A 123 2.43 8.89 21.84
N TYR A 124 2.15 8.69 23.13
CA TYR A 124 1.71 7.39 23.68
C TYR A 124 0.35 6.95 23.14
N LEU A 125 -0.54 7.89 22.82
CA LEU A 125 -1.82 7.61 22.15
C LEU A 125 -1.64 7.47 20.64
N ALA A 126 -0.75 8.26 20.05
CA ALA A 126 -0.54 8.26 18.61
C ALA A 126 0.19 7.00 18.12
N MET A 127 1.23 6.54 18.81
CA MET A 127 2.04 5.39 18.37
C MET A 127 1.24 4.11 18.13
N PRO A 128 0.34 3.66 19.05
CA PRO A 128 -0.50 2.48 18.80
C PRO A 128 -1.38 2.65 17.56
N VAL A 129 -1.94 3.84 17.34
CA VAL A 129 -2.82 4.11 16.18
C VAL A 129 -2.01 4.11 14.89
N PHE A 130 -0.80 4.70 14.88
CA PHE A 130 0.12 4.59 13.74
C PHE A 130 0.54 3.16 13.46
N LEU A 131 0.85 2.38 14.51
CA LEU A 131 1.17 0.95 14.36
C LEU A 131 0.03 0.19 13.71
N VAL A 132 -1.20 0.37 14.17
CA VAL A 132 -2.39 -0.27 13.58
C VAL A 132 -2.59 0.15 12.12
N GLY A 133 -2.48 1.45 11.82
CA GLY A 133 -2.56 1.96 10.46
C GLY A 133 -1.49 1.38 9.53
N MET A 134 -0.24 1.33 9.99
CA MET A 134 0.88 0.79 9.22
C MET A 134 0.81 -0.73 9.05
N LEU A 135 0.33 -1.45 10.06
CA LEU A 135 0.01 -2.88 9.94
C LEU A 135 -1.03 -3.11 8.84
N ALA A 136 -2.11 -2.33 8.84
CA ALA A 136 -3.17 -2.44 7.84
C ALA A 136 -2.65 -2.13 6.41
N LEU A 137 -1.86 -1.07 6.23
CA LEU A 137 -1.24 -0.74 4.95
C LEU A 137 -0.23 -1.81 4.51
N GLY A 138 0.62 -2.28 5.43
CA GLY A 138 1.62 -3.31 5.17
C GLY A 138 0.99 -4.64 4.72
N MET A 139 -0.01 -5.13 5.45
CA MET A 139 -0.77 -6.32 5.05
C MET A 139 -1.55 -6.09 3.76
N GLY A 140 -2.08 -4.89 3.54
CA GLY A 140 -2.76 -4.49 2.31
C GLY A 140 -1.88 -4.63 1.08
N ASN A 141 -0.59 -4.30 1.18
CA ASN A 141 0.38 -4.49 0.10
C ASN A 141 0.45 -5.96 -0.35
N GLY A 142 0.58 -6.89 0.60
CA GLY A 142 0.58 -8.32 0.32
C GLY A 142 -0.74 -8.80 -0.29
N SER A 143 -1.86 -8.30 0.22
CA SER A 143 -3.19 -8.68 -0.26
C SER A 143 -3.49 -8.20 -1.69
N VAL A 144 -3.01 -7.01 -2.09
CA VAL A 144 -3.12 -6.55 -3.48
C VAL A 144 -2.32 -7.45 -4.42
N PHE A 145 -1.07 -7.76 -4.06
CA PHE A 145 -0.22 -8.64 -4.89
C PHE A 145 -0.69 -10.10 -4.92
N GLN A 146 -1.47 -10.54 -3.95
CA GLN A 146 -2.13 -11.84 -4.01
C GLN A 146 -3.21 -11.89 -5.10
N LEU A 147 -3.92 -10.78 -5.34
CA LEU A 147 -4.97 -10.70 -6.36
C LEU A 147 -4.44 -10.47 -7.78
N VAL A 148 -3.31 -9.78 -7.95
CA VAL A 148 -2.74 -9.45 -9.27
C VAL A 148 -2.54 -10.68 -10.15
N PRO A 149 -1.86 -11.77 -9.72
CA PRO A 149 -1.67 -12.97 -10.53
C PRO A 149 -2.96 -13.72 -10.82
N GLN A 150 -3.97 -13.61 -9.96
CA GLN A 150 -5.27 -14.26 -10.21
C GLN A 150 -6.01 -13.63 -11.39
N ARG A 151 -5.80 -12.35 -11.65
CA ARG A 151 -6.46 -11.64 -12.75
C ARG A 151 -5.59 -11.51 -14.01
N PHE A 152 -4.29 -11.36 -13.85
CA PHE A 152 -3.36 -11.03 -14.94
C PHE A 152 -2.22 -12.04 -15.06
N GLN A 153 -2.56 -13.34 -15.10
CA GLN A 153 -1.59 -14.43 -15.15
C GLN A 153 -0.61 -14.31 -16.33
N LYS A 154 -1.13 -14.00 -17.52
CA LYS A 154 -0.34 -13.89 -18.76
C LYS A 154 0.49 -12.61 -18.83
N GLU A 155 0.03 -11.56 -18.20
CA GLU A 155 0.61 -10.22 -18.20
C GLU A 155 1.23 -9.84 -16.84
N ILE A 156 1.52 -10.82 -15.98
CA ILE A 156 1.92 -10.58 -14.58
C ILE A 156 3.10 -9.61 -14.47
N GLY A 157 4.13 -9.74 -15.30
CA GLY A 157 5.31 -8.87 -15.24
C GLY A 157 4.99 -7.40 -15.55
N VAL A 158 4.17 -7.16 -16.60
CA VAL A 158 3.73 -5.81 -16.96
C VAL A 158 2.83 -5.22 -15.88
N MET A 159 1.88 -6.03 -15.39
CA MET A 159 0.93 -5.58 -14.37
C MET A 159 1.62 -5.27 -13.05
N THR A 160 2.59 -6.10 -12.63
CA THR A 160 3.40 -5.85 -11.43
C THR A 160 4.16 -4.53 -11.54
N GLY A 161 4.71 -4.21 -12.73
CA GLY A 161 5.38 -2.94 -12.99
C GLY A 161 4.44 -1.74 -12.88
N LEU A 162 3.25 -1.80 -13.50
CA LEU A 162 2.25 -0.73 -13.44
C LEU A 162 1.74 -0.49 -12.01
N VAL A 163 1.42 -1.56 -11.29
CA VAL A 163 1.00 -1.50 -9.90
C VAL A 163 2.11 -0.93 -9.02
N GLY A 164 3.35 -1.40 -9.20
CA GLY A 164 4.51 -0.89 -8.45
C GLY A 164 4.74 0.61 -8.69
N MET A 165 4.66 1.06 -9.95
CA MET A 165 4.76 2.47 -10.30
C MET A 165 3.69 3.31 -9.59
N SER A 166 2.44 2.85 -9.59
CA SER A 166 1.34 3.59 -8.94
C SER A 166 1.53 3.74 -7.44
N GLY A 167 2.19 2.77 -6.79
CA GLY A 167 2.57 2.87 -5.39
C GLY A 167 3.56 4.00 -5.12
N GLY A 168 4.55 4.19 -6.00
CA GLY A 168 5.50 5.30 -5.91
C GLY A 168 4.80 6.67 -6.07
N VAL A 169 3.92 6.79 -7.08
CA VAL A 169 3.09 7.99 -7.27
C VAL A 169 2.24 8.27 -6.04
N GLY A 170 1.60 7.21 -5.47
CA GLY A 170 0.84 7.31 -4.23
C GLY A 170 1.66 7.88 -3.07
N GLY A 171 2.88 7.37 -2.88
CA GLY A 171 3.79 7.83 -1.83
C GLY A 171 4.13 9.32 -1.96
N PHE A 172 4.35 9.78 -3.17
CA PHE A 172 4.65 11.18 -3.44
C PHE A 172 3.49 12.11 -3.06
N TYR A 173 2.29 11.90 -3.60
CA TYR A 173 1.18 12.82 -3.32
C TYR A 173 0.68 12.74 -1.88
N LEU A 174 0.77 11.57 -1.25
CA LEU A 174 0.38 11.42 0.15
C LEU A 174 1.39 12.10 1.10
N ALA A 175 2.71 11.94 0.89
CA ALA A 175 3.71 12.69 1.64
C ALA A 175 3.53 14.20 1.45
N SER A 176 3.30 14.64 0.20
CA SER A 176 3.06 16.04 -0.12
C SER A 176 1.81 16.60 0.56
N SER A 177 0.74 15.80 0.70
CA SER A 177 -0.49 16.23 1.35
C SER A 177 -0.29 16.63 2.82
N LEU A 178 0.60 15.92 3.54
CA LEU A 178 0.97 16.26 4.91
C LEU A 178 1.73 17.60 4.97
N GLY A 179 2.68 17.82 4.06
CA GLY A 179 3.42 19.07 3.97
C GLY A 179 2.51 20.27 3.63
N TYR A 180 1.66 20.12 2.62
CA TYR A 180 0.68 21.16 2.26
C TYR A 180 -0.31 21.44 3.37
N SER A 181 -0.82 20.41 4.04
CA SER A 181 -1.71 20.58 5.19
C SER A 181 -1.07 21.46 6.25
N LYS A 182 0.19 21.15 6.62
CA LYS A 182 0.94 21.94 7.61
C LYS A 182 1.15 23.39 7.17
N GLN A 183 1.53 23.61 5.92
CA GLN A 183 1.77 24.97 5.38
C GLN A 183 0.50 25.80 5.33
N LEU A 184 -0.64 25.24 4.93
CA LEU A 184 -1.86 25.98 4.73
C LEU A 184 -2.69 26.16 6.00
N THR A 185 -2.68 25.17 6.90
CA THR A 185 -3.55 25.15 8.09
C THR A 185 -2.79 25.23 9.41
N GLY A 186 -1.47 25.17 9.38
CA GLY A 186 -0.65 25.06 10.59
C GLY A 186 -0.69 23.67 11.24
N SER A 187 -1.48 22.72 10.69
CA SER A 187 -1.73 21.39 11.24
C SER A 187 -1.54 20.29 10.20
N TYR A 188 -1.20 19.08 10.63
CA TYR A 188 -1.15 17.90 9.77
C TYR A 188 -2.52 17.20 9.61
N GLY A 189 -3.54 17.61 10.36
CA GLY A 189 -4.84 16.97 10.43
C GLY A 189 -5.50 16.74 9.07
N ALA A 190 -5.55 17.80 8.23
CA ALA A 190 -6.12 17.69 6.89
C ALA A 190 -5.35 16.71 5.98
N GLY A 191 -4.01 16.64 6.11
CA GLY A 191 -3.20 15.65 5.40
C GLY A 191 -3.55 14.21 5.80
N PHE A 192 -3.66 13.91 7.09
CA PHE A 192 -4.10 12.59 7.55
C PHE A 192 -5.55 12.28 7.16
N LEU A 193 -6.40 13.29 7.10
CA LEU A 193 -7.76 13.12 6.60
C LEU A 193 -7.77 12.69 5.12
N VAL A 194 -6.84 13.18 4.30
CA VAL A 194 -6.67 12.71 2.92
C VAL A 194 -6.34 11.22 2.89
N PHE A 195 -5.44 10.73 3.76
CA PHE A 195 -5.16 9.29 3.88
C PHE A 195 -6.41 8.50 4.27
N ALA A 196 -7.18 8.99 5.24
CA ALA A 196 -8.43 8.36 5.68
C ALA A 196 -9.46 8.30 4.56
N MET A 197 -9.65 9.41 3.83
CA MET A 197 -10.60 9.50 2.71
C MET A 197 -10.21 8.58 1.55
N LEU A 198 -8.92 8.48 1.22
CA LEU A 198 -8.46 7.59 0.16
C LEU A 198 -8.62 6.12 0.55
N ALA A 199 -8.37 5.77 1.82
CA ALA A 199 -8.65 4.42 2.33
C ALA A 199 -10.16 4.11 2.31
N ALA A 200 -11.00 5.07 2.68
CA ALA A 200 -12.46 4.93 2.58
C ALA A 200 -12.93 4.81 1.12
N LEU A 201 -12.35 5.59 0.20
CA LEU A 201 -12.63 5.50 -1.23
C LEU A 201 -12.20 4.14 -1.79
N ALA A 202 -11.04 3.61 -1.36
CA ALA A 202 -10.60 2.28 -1.72
C ALA A 202 -11.55 1.20 -1.18
N LEU A 203 -12.06 1.37 0.04
CA LEU A 203 -13.08 0.48 0.62
C LEU A 203 -14.38 0.49 -0.20
N VAL A 204 -14.86 1.66 -0.62
CA VAL A 204 -16.02 1.78 -1.50
C VAL A 204 -15.73 1.13 -2.85
N GLY A 205 -14.59 1.43 -3.45
CA GLY A 205 -14.16 0.87 -4.72
C GLY A 205 -14.08 -0.65 -4.72
N ILE A 206 -13.40 -1.25 -3.72
CA ILE A 206 -13.27 -2.71 -3.62
C ILE A 206 -14.64 -3.38 -3.39
N SER A 207 -15.52 -2.74 -2.63
CA SER A 207 -16.89 -3.22 -2.39
C SER A 207 -17.71 -3.19 -3.68
N GLY A 208 -17.54 -2.17 -4.52
CA GLY A 208 -18.19 -2.04 -5.82
C GLY A 208 -17.71 -3.08 -6.84
N VAL A 209 -16.40 -3.30 -6.95
CA VAL A 209 -15.86 -4.28 -7.91
C VAL A 209 -15.99 -5.73 -7.45
N ARG A 210 -16.12 -5.97 -6.15
CA ARG A 210 -16.21 -7.31 -5.53
C ARG A 210 -17.21 -8.24 -6.23
N ARG A 211 -18.43 -7.75 -6.49
CA ARG A 211 -19.48 -8.55 -7.11
C ARG A 211 -19.09 -8.95 -8.53
N ARG A 212 -18.59 -8.00 -9.32
CA ARG A 212 -18.14 -8.24 -10.69
C ARG A 212 -16.96 -9.21 -10.73
N TRP A 213 -15.97 -9.03 -9.87
CA TRP A 213 -14.79 -9.90 -9.84
C TRP A 213 -15.11 -11.34 -9.46
N ARG A 214 -16.03 -11.55 -8.53
CA ARG A 214 -16.49 -12.90 -8.15
C ARG A 214 -17.16 -13.64 -9.31
N THR A 215 -17.94 -12.96 -10.13
CA THR A 215 -18.64 -13.58 -11.25
C THR A 215 -17.70 -13.78 -12.44
N THR A 216 -16.84 -12.82 -12.76
CA THR A 216 -15.98 -12.87 -13.95
C THR A 216 -14.73 -13.70 -13.78
N TRP A 217 -14.13 -13.73 -12.57
CA TRP A 217 -12.88 -14.49 -12.37
C TRP A 217 -13.12 -15.94 -11.99
N GLY A 218 -14.22 -16.26 -11.30
CA GLY A 218 -14.59 -17.63 -10.94
C GLY A 218 -14.83 -18.53 -12.16
N GLU A 219 -15.37 -17.97 -13.24
CA GLU A 219 -15.57 -18.68 -14.51
C GLU A 219 -14.26 -18.94 -15.28
N LEU A 220 -13.27 -18.03 -15.16
CA LEU A 220 -12.03 -18.10 -15.91
C LEU A 220 -10.95 -18.98 -15.26
N TYR A 221 -10.96 -19.15 -13.94
CA TYR A 221 -9.85 -19.75 -13.19
C TYR A 221 -10.24 -20.77 -12.12
N GLY A 222 -11.46 -21.28 -12.14
CA GLY A 222 -11.93 -22.50 -11.42
C GLY A 222 -11.77 -22.58 -9.88
N ALA A 223 -11.03 -21.68 -9.24
CA ALA A 223 -10.79 -21.65 -7.79
C ALA A 223 -10.23 -20.32 -7.28
N ALA A 224 -10.42 -19.22 -8.00
CA ALA A 224 -9.94 -17.92 -7.54
C ALA A 224 -10.59 -17.54 -6.20
N ARG A 225 -9.82 -17.48 -5.11
CA ARG A 225 -10.29 -16.99 -3.81
C ARG A 225 -10.34 -15.47 -3.80
N VAL A 226 -11.37 -14.92 -4.40
CA VAL A 226 -11.64 -13.48 -4.51
C VAL A 226 -12.42 -12.96 -3.30
#